data_22983e6bbb8a9f5b766227426c04a938
#
_entry.id   22983e6bbb8a9f5b766227426c04a938
#
_cell.length_a   1.000
_cell.length_b   1.000
_cell.length_c   1.000
_cell.angle_alpha   90.00
_cell.angle_beta   90.00
_cell.angle_gamma   90.00
#
_symmetry.space_group_name_H-M   'P 1'
#
loop_
_entity.id
_entity.type
_entity.pdbx_description
1 polymer ?
#
loop_
_entity_poly.entity_id
_entity_poly.type
_entity_poly.pdbx_seq_one_letter_code
_entity_poly.pdbx_strand_id
1 'polypeptide(L)'
;FKATTGYGPEEAIGKTPRILKSTLHKKEFYSRLWKQILEGGTFRGTLVNCKKSGQLYWAEQTISPIKDSAGAITHFVSVLQDITEFRKQQEQELQLRLAREVQQRFYTGAAISGAGFDIASAAYPALETGGDYLDLFSLADGRICIGIGDVSGHGLDSALVMALTRAYVRSFAQVETDLAKVLSSVNRMLIADHLENDRFVTLLLVCLDGPNGSLSYASAGHISGFLMNGSGKIESVLESSGPPLGLFDHPHFVTSALPLAPQQLVILLTDGAAETTTSEDVDFGTDRVLEYVRDHRHHSARELAEGIYRAARAFAGDEPQRDDVTDVIIKLA
;
A
#
# COMPACT_ATOMS: atom_id res chain seq x y z
N PHE A 1 32.84 -14.35 -18.07
CA PHE A 1 33.81 -13.56 -17.27
C PHE A 1 33.83 -12.10 -17.73
N LYS A 2 34.11 -11.80 -19.04
CA LYS A 2 34.21 -10.43 -19.56
C LYS A 2 32.95 -9.63 -19.35
N ALA A 3 31.77 -10.19 -19.68
CA ALA A 3 30.47 -9.52 -19.52
C ALA A 3 30.20 -9.10 -18.05
N THR A 4 30.62 -9.92 -17.09
CA THR A 4 30.37 -9.66 -15.66
C THR A 4 31.42 -8.73 -15.05
N THR A 5 32.70 -8.94 -15.37
CA THR A 5 33.82 -8.27 -14.68
C THR A 5 34.37 -7.06 -15.41
N GLY A 6 34.14 -6.97 -16.73
CA GLY A 6 34.69 -5.95 -17.60
C GLY A 6 36.15 -6.21 -18.06
N TYR A 7 36.82 -7.26 -17.55
CA TYR A 7 38.17 -7.63 -17.98
C TYR A 7 38.13 -8.54 -19.19
N GLY A 8 38.92 -8.22 -20.22
CA GLY A 8 39.13 -9.06 -21.38
C GLY A 8 40.08 -10.23 -21.08
N PRO A 9 40.13 -11.28 -21.98
CA PRO A 9 41.04 -12.39 -21.82
C PRO A 9 42.49 -11.94 -21.73
N GLU A 10 42.91 -10.99 -22.55
CA GLU A 10 44.26 -10.42 -22.62
C GLU A 10 44.70 -9.69 -21.34
N GLU A 11 43.73 -9.23 -20.56
CA GLU A 11 43.94 -8.54 -19.29
C GLU A 11 43.92 -9.50 -18.10
N ALA A 12 43.20 -10.60 -18.21
CA ALA A 12 42.97 -11.58 -17.14
C ALA A 12 44.00 -12.71 -17.17
N ILE A 13 44.43 -13.16 -18.38
CA ILE A 13 45.42 -14.23 -18.54
C ILE A 13 46.75 -13.83 -17.90
N GLY A 14 47.29 -14.72 -17.10
CA GLY A 14 48.53 -14.46 -16.33
C GLY A 14 48.35 -13.64 -15.07
N LYS A 15 47.13 -13.21 -14.76
CA LYS A 15 46.82 -12.52 -13.50
C LYS A 15 46.15 -13.46 -12.51
N THR A 16 46.31 -13.16 -11.23
CA THR A 16 45.56 -13.85 -10.17
C THR A 16 44.18 -13.28 -10.01
N PRO A 17 43.20 -14.02 -9.46
CA PRO A 17 41.87 -13.53 -9.17
C PRO A 17 41.81 -12.28 -8.27
N ARG A 18 42.91 -11.86 -7.74
CA ARG A 18 43.12 -10.65 -6.95
C ARG A 18 42.71 -9.37 -7.73
N ILE A 19 42.67 -9.42 -9.07
CA ILE A 19 42.19 -8.30 -9.90
C ILE A 19 40.72 -7.96 -9.63
N LEU A 20 39.94 -8.91 -9.10
CA LEU A 20 38.53 -8.74 -8.74
C LEU A 20 38.33 -8.38 -7.26
N LYS A 21 39.42 -8.29 -6.49
CA LYS A 21 39.35 -8.10 -5.04
C LYS A 21 38.78 -6.74 -4.69
N SER A 22 37.68 -6.71 -3.92
CA SER A 22 37.19 -5.50 -3.25
C SER A 22 37.93 -5.24 -1.93
N THR A 23 37.75 -4.04 -1.38
CA THR A 23 38.27 -3.67 -0.05
C THR A 23 37.34 -4.08 1.10
N LEU A 24 36.15 -4.61 0.80
CA LEU A 24 35.10 -4.86 1.80
C LEU A 24 35.35 -6.12 2.64
N HIS A 25 36.09 -7.11 2.11
CA HIS A 25 36.39 -8.29 2.89
C HIS A 25 37.73 -8.16 3.63
N LYS A 26 37.73 -8.51 4.92
CA LYS A 26 38.92 -8.52 5.77
C LYS A 26 39.92 -9.59 5.29
N LYS A 27 41.19 -9.42 5.67
CA LYS A 27 42.24 -10.33 5.29
C LYS A 27 42.00 -11.78 5.76
N GLU A 28 41.40 -11.94 6.93
CA GLU A 28 41.07 -13.23 7.53
C GLU A 28 40.06 -14.03 6.70
N PHE A 29 39.14 -13.36 6.00
CA PHE A 29 38.21 -14.02 5.08
C PHE A 29 38.96 -14.72 3.93
N TYR A 30 39.85 -13.99 3.27
CA TYR A 30 40.64 -14.58 2.18
C TYR A 30 41.59 -15.65 2.68
N SER A 31 42.17 -15.51 3.87
CA SER A 31 43.03 -16.54 4.46
C SER A 31 42.30 -17.86 4.69
N ARG A 32 41.06 -17.81 5.18
CA ARG A 32 40.20 -18.99 5.35
C ARG A 32 39.83 -19.62 4.00
N LEU A 33 39.46 -18.82 3.02
CA LEU A 33 39.11 -19.26 1.68
C LEU A 33 40.33 -20.04 1.07
N TRP A 34 41.50 -19.41 1.06
CA TRP A 34 42.71 -20.03 0.52
C TRP A 34 43.10 -21.31 1.26
N LYS A 35 43.02 -21.31 2.59
CA LYS A 35 43.31 -22.53 3.38
C LYS A 35 42.39 -23.67 2.95
N GLN A 36 41.09 -23.45 2.84
CA GLN A 36 40.10 -24.46 2.47
C GLN A 36 40.40 -25.09 1.10
N ILE A 37 40.66 -24.26 0.06
CA ILE A 37 40.89 -24.80 -1.31
C ILE A 37 42.24 -25.42 -1.46
N LEU A 38 43.29 -24.97 -0.74
CA LEU A 38 44.63 -25.58 -0.75
C LEU A 38 44.67 -26.93 -0.02
N GLU A 39 43.80 -27.14 0.97
CA GLU A 39 43.57 -28.43 1.64
C GLU A 39 42.75 -29.42 0.78
N GLY A 40 42.36 -29.01 -0.44
CA GLY A 40 41.61 -29.83 -1.38
C GLY A 40 40.10 -29.74 -1.24
N GLY A 41 39.59 -28.85 -0.40
CA GLY A 41 38.17 -28.58 -0.24
C GLY A 41 37.62 -27.63 -1.31
N THR A 42 36.30 -27.58 -1.48
CA THR A 42 35.62 -26.64 -2.35
C THR A 42 35.08 -25.45 -1.51
N PHE A 43 35.43 -24.23 -1.91
CA PHE A 43 34.83 -23.04 -1.34
C PHE A 43 33.51 -22.76 -2.05
N ARG A 44 32.45 -22.47 -1.27
CA ARG A 44 31.18 -21.88 -1.74
C ARG A 44 30.83 -20.73 -0.85
N GLY A 45 30.49 -19.61 -1.45
CA GLY A 45 30.07 -18.43 -0.67
C GLY A 45 29.86 -17.20 -1.52
N THR A 46 29.34 -16.19 -0.87
CA THR A 46 29.08 -14.88 -1.47
C THR A 46 30.25 -13.94 -1.17
N LEU A 47 30.77 -13.30 -2.21
CA LEU A 47 31.82 -12.29 -2.10
C LEU A 47 31.35 -10.98 -2.73
N VAL A 48 31.88 -9.87 -2.21
CA VAL A 48 31.81 -8.60 -2.92
C VAL A 48 33.09 -8.41 -3.70
N ASN A 49 32.98 -8.45 -5.00
CA ASN A 49 34.05 -8.22 -5.95
C ASN A 49 33.98 -6.81 -6.56
N CYS A 50 35.06 -6.42 -7.26
CA CYS A 50 35.16 -5.14 -7.94
C CYS A 50 35.35 -5.36 -9.45
N LYS A 51 34.51 -4.77 -10.29
CA LYS A 51 34.66 -4.78 -11.76
C LYS A 51 35.81 -3.87 -12.19
N LYS A 52 36.29 -4.02 -13.43
CA LYS A 52 37.29 -3.14 -14.03
C LYS A 52 36.94 -1.65 -13.93
N SER A 53 35.66 -1.32 -14.00
CA SER A 53 35.11 0.05 -13.84
C SER A 53 35.23 0.62 -12.42
N GLY A 54 35.59 -0.19 -11.43
CA GLY A 54 35.52 0.18 -10.02
C GLY A 54 34.19 -0.13 -9.35
N GLN A 55 33.18 -0.54 -10.10
CA GLN A 55 31.87 -0.90 -9.56
C GLN A 55 31.96 -2.17 -8.72
N LEU A 56 31.38 -2.15 -7.52
CA LEU A 56 31.23 -3.31 -6.66
C LEU A 56 30.05 -4.18 -7.13
N TYR A 57 30.21 -5.50 -7.03
CA TYR A 57 29.14 -6.45 -7.31
C TYR A 57 29.17 -7.65 -6.36
N TRP A 58 28.03 -8.18 -6.06
CA TRP A 58 27.88 -9.40 -5.27
C TRP A 58 28.04 -10.62 -6.17
N ALA A 59 28.99 -11.46 -5.87
CA ALA A 59 29.23 -12.70 -6.61
C ALA A 59 28.95 -13.90 -5.71
N GLU A 60 28.03 -14.75 -6.12
CA GLU A 60 28.00 -16.12 -5.61
C GLU A 60 29.08 -16.89 -6.31
N GLN A 61 30.05 -17.47 -5.55
CA GLN A 61 31.22 -18.06 -6.11
C GLN A 61 31.47 -19.44 -5.53
N THR A 62 31.77 -20.41 -6.44
CA THR A 62 32.26 -21.73 -6.11
C THR A 62 33.66 -21.86 -6.67
N ILE A 63 34.63 -22.25 -5.84
CA ILE A 63 36.03 -22.48 -6.24
C ILE A 63 36.39 -23.90 -5.83
N SER A 64 36.81 -24.72 -6.81
CA SER A 64 37.21 -26.12 -6.60
C SER A 64 38.60 -26.38 -7.12
N PRO A 65 39.44 -27.13 -6.40
CA PRO A 65 40.73 -27.57 -6.89
C PRO A 65 40.60 -28.66 -7.96
N ILE A 66 41.46 -28.62 -8.95
CA ILE A 66 41.67 -29.69 -9.94
C ILE A 66 42.96 -30.43 -9.55
N LYS A 67 42.88 -31.74 -9.40
CA LYS A 67 43.98 -32.61 -9.00
C LYS A 67 44.43 -33.47 -10.18
N ASP A 68 45.71 -33.78 -10.21
CA ASP A 68 46.27 -34.76 -11.14
C ASP A 68 46.06 -36.21 -10.67
N SER A 69 46.58 -37.18 -11.42
CA SER A 69 46.45 -38.60 -11.10
C SER A 69 47.20 -39.00 -9.82
N ALA A 70 48.14 -38.17 -9.34
CA ALA A 70 48.87 -38.37 -8.10
C ALA A 70 48.22 -37.70 -6.90
N GLY A 71 47.07 -37.00 -7.12
CA GLY A 71 46.32 -36.30 -6.08
C GLY A 71 46.82 -34.89 -5.78
N ALA A 72 47.84 -34.39 -6.50
CA ALA A 72 48.37 -33.05 -6.34
C ALA A 72 47.49 -32.00 -7.02
N ILE A 73 47.25 -30.87 -6.35
CA ILE A 73 46.44 -29.76 -6.90
C ILE A 73 47.25 -29.06 -7.99
N THR A 74 46.73 -29.06 -9.23
CA THR A 74 47.37 -28.44 -10.38
C THR A 74 46.75 -27.10 -10.75
N HIS A 75 45.44 -26.97 -10.59
CA HIS A 75 44.65 -25.81 -10.97
C HIS A 75 43.45 -25.59 -10.03
N PHE A 76 42.81 -24.47 -10.16
CA PHE A 76 41.52 -24.19 -9.55
C PHE A 76 40.54 -23.79 -10.64
N VAL A 77 39.31 -24.31 -10.58
CA VAL A 77 38.19 -23.83 -11.37
C VAL A 77 37.28 -22.96 -10.50
N SER A 78 36.88 -21.83 -11.02
CA SER A 78 35.97 -20.94 -10.33
C SER A 78 34.75 -20.65 -11.21
N VAL A 79 33.59 -20.88 -10.65
CA VAL A 79 32.30 -20.45 -11.22
C VAL A 79 31.79 -19.32 -10.37
N LEU A 80 31.41 -18.21 -11.00
CA LEU A 80 30.85 -17.07 -10.33
C LEU A 80 29.56 -16.59 -11.05
N GLN A 81 28.59 -16.19 -10.29
CA GLN A 81 27.33 -15.56 -10.75
C GLN A 81 27.22 -14.19 -10.11
N ASP A 82 27.00 -13.15 -10.90
CA ASP A 82 26.66 -11.83 -10.39
C ASP A 82 25.21 -11.87 -9.88
N ILE A 83 25.01 -11.67 -8.58
CA ILE A 83 23.71 -11.69 -7.91
C ILE A 83 23.32 -10.30 -7.42
N THR A 84 23.95 -9.25 -7.92
CA THR A 84 23.76 -7.89 -7.44
C THR A 84 22.32 -7.43 -7.64
N GLU A 85 21.78 -7.59 -8.85
CA GLU A 85 20.41 -7.17 -9.16
C GLU A 85 19.38 -8.03 -8.40
N PHE A 86 19.62 -9.33 -8.29
CA PHE A 86 18.76 -10.22 -7.51
C PHE A 86 18.70 -9.79 -6.03
N ARG A 87 19.84 -9.44 -5.42
CA ARG A 87 19.87 -8.96 -4.04
C ARG A 87 19.19 -7.61 -3.86
N LYS A 88 19.34 -6.69 -4.82
CA LYS A 88 18.64 -5.40 -4.78
C LYS A 88 17.14 -5.59 -4.84
N GLN A 89 16.67 -6.46 -5.73
CA GLN A 89 15.25 -6.79 -5.83
C GLN A 89 14.71 -7.37 -4.52
N GLN A 90 15.39 -8.34 -3.93
CA GLN A 90 15.01 -8.90 -2.64
C GLN A 90 14.96 -7.85 -1.52
N GLU A 91 15.92 -6.94 -1.49
CA GLU A 91 15.95 -5.86 -0.50
C GLU A 91 14.79 -4.88 -0.68
N GLN A 92 14.49 -4.51 -1.93
CA GLN A 92 13.34 -3.68 -2.26
C GLN A 92 12.01 -4.35 -1.90
N GLU A 93 11.84 -5.64 -2.23
CA GLU A 93 10.65 -6.40 -1.85
C GLU A 93 10.49 -6.48 -0.33
N LEU A 94 11.58 -6.67 0.40
CA LEU A 94 11.54 -6.68 1.87
C LEU A 94 11.13 -5.31 2.43
N GLN A 95 11.67 -4.22 1.89
CA GLN A 95 11.32 -2.86 2.31
C GLN A 95 9.84 -2.56 2.06
N LEU A 96 9.31 -2.92 0.89
CA LEU A 96 7.89 -2.77 0.56
C LEU A 96 7.01 -3.60 1.49
N ARG A 97 7.40 -4.85 1.79
CA ARG A 97 6.67 -5.69 2.74
C ARG A 97 6.61 -5.08 4.14
N LEU A 98 7.72 -4.53 4.63
CA LEU A 98 7.75 -3.85 5.92
C LEU A 98 6.87 -2.59 5.93
N ALA A 99 6.87 -1.82 4.84
CA ALA A 99 5.99 -0.67 4.68
C ALA A 99 4.51 -1.10 4.73
N ARG A 100 4.15 -2.20 4.04
CA ARG A 100 2.82 -2.80 4.09
C ARG A 100 2.40 -3.19 5.51
N GLU A 101 3.26 -3.85 6.26
CA GLU A 101 2.96 -4.23 7.65
C GLU A 101 2.66 -3.03 8.55
N VAL A 102 3.35 -1.90 8.33
CA VAL A 102 3.08 -0.64 9.04
C VAL A 102 1.74 -0.07 8.61
N GLN A 103 1.47 -0.01 7.30
CA GLN A 103 0.23 0.54 6.76
C GLN A 103 -1.00 -0.28 7.17
N GLN A 104 -0.91 -1.61 7.18
CA GLN A 104 -2.00 -2.48 7.63
C GLN A 104 -2.50 -2.16 9.05
N ARG A 105 -1.63 -1.62 9.91
CA ARG A 105 -2.03 -1.17 11.25
C ARG A 105 -2.95 0.05 11.22
N PHE A 106 -2.94 0.82 10.14
CA PHE A 106 -3.87 1.94 9.95
C PHE A 106 -5.25 1.44 9.54
N TYR A 107 -5.31 0.37 8.76
CA TYR A 107 -6.55 -0.27 8.30
C TYR A 107 -7.16 -1.26 9.30
N THR A 108 -6.50 -1.51 10.46
CA THR A 108 -7.06 -2.44 11.46
C THR A 108 -8.46 -1.99 11.83
N GLY A 109 -9.42 -2.62 11.16
CA GLY A 109 -10.83 -2.31 11.23
C GLY A 109 -11.32 -2.36 12.66
N ALA A 110 -11.52 -1.19 13.22
CA ALA A 110 -12.31 -1.07 14.43
C ALA A 110 -13.75 -1.35 14.01
N ALA A 111 -14.19 -2.61 14.13
CA ALA A 111 -15.62 -2.85 14.19
C ALA A 111 -16.11 -2.18 15.49
N ILE A 112 -16.88 -1.14 15.39
CA ILE A 112 -17.54 -0.50 16.53
C ILE A 112 -18.98 -1.01 16.55
N SER A 113 -19.26 -1.91 17.48
CA SER A 113 -20.61 -2.32 17.78
C SER A 113 -21.01 -1.71 19.12
N GLY A 114 -22.04 -0.89 19.14
CA GLY A 114 -22.54 -0.19 20.34
C GLY A 114 -23.11 1.17 20.00
N ALA A 115 -23.75 1.84 20.96
CA ALA A 115 -24.38 3.16 20.79
C ALA A 115 -25.38 3.26 19.62
N GLY A 116 -26.02 2.15 19.21
CA GLY A 116 -26.99 2.13 18.12
C GLY A 116 -26.41 1.97 16.72
N PHE A 117 -25.10 1.68 16.59
CA PHE A 117 -24.42 1.43 15.31
C PHE A 117 -23.73 0.08 15.29
N ASP A 118 -23.75 -0.57 14.09
CA ASP A 118 -22.88 -1.66 13.71
C ASP A 118 -22.04 -1.15 12.52
N ILE A 119 -20.75 -0.86 12.77
CA ILE A 119 -19.83 -0.27 11.80
C ILE A 119 -18.75 -1.30 11.46
N ALA A 120 -18.54 -1.53 10.19
CA ALA A 120 -17.44 -2.35 9.71
C ALA A 120 -16.83 -1.74 8.45
N SER A 121 -15.56 -2.00 8.25
CA SER A 121 -14.81 -1.60 7.08
C SER A 121 -13.99 -2.75 6.52
N ALA A 122 -13.75 -2.72 5.23
CA ALA A 122 -12.85 -3.63 4.54
C ALA A 122 -11.91 -2.82 3.65
N ALA A 123 -10.64 -3.25 3.54
CA ALA A 123 -9.65 -2.65 2.68
C ALA A 123 -8.77 -3.75 2.08
N TYR A 124 -8.69 -3.77 0.76
CA TYR A 124 -7.97 -4.77 -0.03
C TYR A 124 -7.03 -4.05 -1.01
N PRO A 125 -5.78 -3.80 -0.63
CA PRO A 125 -4.81 -3.17 -1.51
C PRO A 125 -4.50 -4.02 -2.75
N ALA A 126 -4.38 -3.38 -3.91
CA ALA A 126 -3.99 -4.03 -5.17
C ALA A 126 -2.50 -4.38 -5.21
N LEU A 127 -1.66 -3.54 -4.59
CA LEU A 127 -0.21 -3.70 -4.50
C LEU A 127 0.24 -3.94 -3.06
N GLU A 128 1.57 -3.95 -2.85
CA GLU A 128 2.15 -4.12 -1.50
C GLU A 128 1.75 -2.97 -0.55
N THR A 129 1.58 -1.74 -1.07
CA THR A 129 1.07 -0.57 -0.34
C THR A 129 0.00 0.13 -1.17
N GLY A 130 -1.08 0.58 -0.53
CA GLY A 130 -2.21 1.24 -1.15
C GLY A 130 -2.22 2.76 -0.94
N GLY A 131 -2.88 3.48 -1.86
CA GLY A 131 -3.21 4.90 -1.76
C GLY A 131 -4.45 5.17 -0.91
N ASP A 132 -5.34 4.19 -0.80
CA ASP A 132 -6.61 4.34 -0.09
C ASP A 132 -6.42 4.79 1.35
N TYR A 133 -7.22 5.76 1.74
CA TYR A 133 -7.35 6.26 3.10
C TYR A 133 -8.59 5.69 3.77
N LEU A 134 -8.38 5.05 4.90
CA LEU A 134 -9.45 4.55 5.75
C LEU A 134 -9.10 4.84 7.21
N ASP A 135 -10.00 5.51 7.91
CA ASP A 135 -9.82 5.75 9.33
C ASP A 135 -11.16 5.77 10.07
N LEU A 136 -11.15 5.25 11.29
CA LEU A 136 -12.29 5.21 12.19
C LEU A 136 -11.80 5.59 13.59
N PHE A 137 -12.32 6.69 14.15
CA PHE A 137 -11.87 7.19 15.45
C PHE A 137 -12.97 7.95 16.19
N SER A 138 -12.90 7.94 17.51
CA SER A 138 -13.80 8.70 18.38
C SER A 138 -13.24 10.08 18.67
N LEU A 139 -14.14 11.06 18.73
CA LEU A 139 -13.85 12.41 19.21
C LEU A 139 -14.08 12.51 20.72
N ALA A 140 -13.53 13.56 21.34
CA ALA A 140 -13.65 13.79 22.78
C ALA A 140 -15.12 14.04 23.22
N ASP A 141 -15.97 14.50 22.33
CA ASP A 141 -17.41 14.73 22.54
C ASP A 141 -18.28 13.48 22.34
N GLY A 142 -17.67 12.32 22.05
CA GLY A 142 -18.34 11.03 21.88
C GLY A 142 -18.83 10.75 20.47
N ARG A 143 -18.68 11.67 19.50
CA ARG A 143 -18.95 11.41 18.09
C ARG A 143 -17.94 10.42 17.51
N ILE A 144 -18.35 9.66 16.52
CA ILE A 144 -17.52 8.73 15.78
C ILE A 144 -17.24 9.35 14.40
N CYS A 145 -15.98 9.62 14.09
CA CYS A 145 -15.56 10.07 12.78
C CYS A 145 -15.01 8.93 11.94
N ILE A 146 -15.36 8.95 10.67
CA ILE A 146 -14.96 8.00 9.65
C ILE A 146 -14.44 8.81 8.47
N GLY A 147 -13.22 8.51 8.03
CA GLY A 147 -12.65 9.08 6.83
C GLY A 147 -12.38 7.97 5.82
N ILE A 148 -12.82 8.17 4.59
CA ILE A 148 -12.51 7.31 3.44
C ILE A 148 -12.06 8.20 2.29
N GLY A 149 -11.04 7.77 1.56
CA GLY A 149 -10.46 8.57 0.50
C GLY A 149 -9.46 7.78 -0.33
N ASP A 150 -8.92 8.43 -1.33
CA ASP A 150 -7.85 7.88 -2.16
C ASP A 150 -6.79 8.95 -2.46
N VAL A 151 -5.54 8.53 -2.52
CA VAL A 151 -4.39 9.35 -2.90
C VAL A 151 -4.00 9.03 -4.34
N SER A 152 -4.01 10.02 -5.21
CA SER A 152 -3.64 9.85 -6.62
C SER A 152 -2.31 9.13 -6.81
N GLY A 153 -2.31 8.11 -7.71
CA GLY A 153 -1.16 7.24 -7.97
C GLY A 153 -1.11 6.04 -7.03
N HIS A 154 -0.01 5.31 -7.03
CA HIS A 154 0.11 4.04 -6.32
C HIS A 154 1.48 3.87 -5.66
N GLY A 155 1.60 2.90 -4.80
CA GLY A 155 2.85 2.51 -4.16
C GLY A 155 3.21 3.32 -2.92
N LEU A 156 4.51 3.30 -2.55
CA LEU A 156 4.99 3.82 -1.28
C LEU A 156 4.74 5.32 -1.10
N ASP A 157 4.87 6.11 -2.18
CA ASP A 157 4.69 7.56 -2.12
C ASP A 157 3.25 7.91 -1.76
N SER A 158 2.25 7.26 -2.42
CA SER A 158 0.83 7.45 -2.10
C SER A 158 0.52 7.01 -0.68
N ALA A 159 1.10 5.89 -0.22
CA ALA A 159 0.97 5.42 1.16
C ALA A 159 1.51 6.42 2.20
N LEU A 160 2.58 7.14 1.90
CA LEU A 160 3.12 8.18 2.79
C LEU A 160 2.22 9.41 2.83
N VAL A 161 1.69 9.87 1.68
CA VAL A 161 0.71 10.97 1.63
C VAL A 161 -0.56 10.60 2.38
N MET A 162 -1.04 9.35 2.24
CA MET A 162 -2.16 8.83 3.01
C MET A 162 -1.90 8.93 4.52
N ALA A 163 -0.72 8.51 4.99
CA ALA A 163 -0.35 8.57 6.40
C ALA A 163 -0.30 10.01 6.95
N LEU A 164 0.22 10.96 6.15
CA LEU A 164 0.19 12.39 6.48
C LEU A 164 -1.24 12.93 6.55
N THR A 165 -2.06 12.62 5.54
CA THR A 165 -3.48 13.01 5.50
C THR A 165 -4.19 12.51 6.74
N ARG A 166 -3.99 11.25 7.12
CA ARG A 166 -4.56 10.66 8.34
C ARG A 166 -4.15 11.41 9.59
N ALA A 167 -2.88 11.78 9.72
CA ALA A 167 -2.39 12.52 10.87
C ALA A 167 -3.05 13.91 10.95
N TYR A 168 -3.16 14.62 9.84
CA TYR A 168 -3.81 15.93 9.78
C TYR A 168 -5.30 15.87 10.07
N VAL A 169 -6.04 14.95 9.44
CA VAL A 169 -7.48 14.76 9.70
C VAL A 169 -7.74 14.51 11.18
N ARG A 170 -7.03 13.56 11.80
CA ARG A 170 -7.18 13.27 13.23
C ARG A 170 -6.87 14.47 14.11
N SER A 171 -5.81 15.21 13.78
CA SER A 171 -5.38 16.36 14.58
C SER A 171 -6.40 17.49 14.52
N PHE A 172 -6.87 17.84 13.33
CA PHE A 172 -7.83 18.93 13.19
C PHE A 172 -9.24 18.57 13.66
N ALA A 173 -9.70 17.34 13.45
CA ALA A 173 -11.00 16.88 13.92
C ALA A 173 -11.12 16.85 15.46
N GLN A 174 -10.03 16.82 16.22
CA GLN A 174 -10.05 16.91 17.69
C GLN A 174 -10.36 18.32 18.19
N VAL A 175 -10.10 19.34 17.38
CA VAL A 175 -10.20 20.76 17.82
C VAL A 175 -11.23 21.55 17.01
N GLU A 176 -11.69 21.05 15.88
CA GLU A 176 -12.67 21.67 15.01
C GLU A 176 -13.87 20.75 14.79
N THR A 177 -15.06 21.26 14.99
CA THR A 177 -16.31 20.51 14.85
C THR A 177 -16.94 20.60 13.45
N ASP A 178 -16.59 21.65 12.72
CA ASP A 178 -17.02 21.87 11.33
C ASP A 178 -16.09 21.12 10.36
N LEU A 179 -16.61 20.07 9.73
CA LEU A 179 -15.84 19.21 8.83
C LEU A 179 -15.30 19.95 7.61
N ALA A 180 -15.99 20.96 7.12
CA ALA A 180 -15.51 21.81 6.03
C ALA A 180 -14.23 22.57 6.41
N LYS A 181 -14.15 23.05 7.66
CA LYS A 181 -12.94 23.69 8.19
C LYS A 181 -11.82 22.68 8.45
N VAL A 182 -12.16 21.46 8.86
CA VAL A 182 -11.17 20.37 8.96
C VAL A 182 -10.56 20.12 7.59
N LEU A 183 -11.36 19.90 6.53
CA LEU A 183 -10.84 19.69 5.17
C LEU A 183 -10.02 20.88 4.68
N SER A 184 -10.45 22.11 4.94
CA SER A 184 -9.70 23.33 4.56
C SER A 184 -8.33 23.40 5.25
N SER A 185 -8.24 22.94 6.50
CA SER A 185 -7.00 22.92 7.26
C SER A 185 -6.06 21.81 6.77
N VAL A 186 -6.60 20.61 6.49
CA VAL A 186 -5.87 19.50 5.88
C VAL A 186 -5.32 19.91 4.52
N ASN A 187 -6.15 20.51 3.65
CA ASN A 187 -5.73 20.99 2.34
C ASN A 187 -4.54 21.94 2.43
N ARG A 188 -4.59 22.90 3.34
CA ARG A 188 -3.53 23.88 3.55
C ARG A 188 -2.21 23.24 3.97
N MET A 189 -2.27 22.18 4.81
CA MET A 189 -1.07 21.45 5.21
C MET A 189 -0.48 20.65 4.04
N LEU A 190 -1.33 19.92 3.28
CA LEU A 190 -0.87 19.14 2.12
C LEU A 190 -0.21 20.02 1.06
N ILE A 191 -0.74 21.23 0.81
CA ILE A 191 -0.11 22.20 -0.10
C ILE A 191 1.23 22.68 0.46
N ALA A 192 1.31 22.98 1.77
CA ALA A 192 2.53 23.45 2.41
C ALA A 192 3.64 22.38 2.39
N ASP A 193 3.28 21.12 2.41
CA ASP A 193 4.22 19.99 2.30
C ASP A 193 4.77 19.78 0.88
N HIS A 194 4.31 20.57 -0.09
CA HIS A 194 4.75 20.51 -1.49
C HIS A 194 4.75 19.07 -2.02
N LEU A 195 3.56 18.43 -2.05
CA LEU A 195 3.44 17.08 -2.58
C LEU A 195 4.06 16.99 -3.97
N GLU A 196 5.09 16.17 -4.12
CA GLU A 196 5.77 15.96 -5.39
C GLU A 196 4.80 15.37 -6.44
N ASN A 197 5.01 15.72 -7.71
CA ASN A 197 4.27 15.20 -8.86
C ASN A 197 2.76 15.50 -8.87
N ASP A 198 2.33 16.67 -8.39
CA ASP A 198 0.92 17.11 -8.39
C ASP A 198 -0.04 16.07 -7.75
N ARG A 199 0.42 15.38 -6.72
CA ARG A 199 -0.41 14.44 -5.99
C ARG A 199 -1.53 15.14 -5.25
N PHE A 200 -2.70 14.52 -5.27
CA PHE A 200 -3.88 15.01 -4.59
C PHE A 200 -4.56 13.87 -3.80
N VAL A 201 -5.44 14.27 -2.92
CA VAL A 201 -6.21 13.32 -2.09
C VAL A 201 -7.69 13.59 -2.27
N THR A 202 -8.45 12.57 -2.63
CA THR A 202 -9.91 12.60 -2.49
C THR A 202 -10.26 12.16 -1.09
N LEU A 203 -11.22 12.81 -0.43
CA LEU A 203 -11.60 12.48 0.95
C LEU A 203 -13.06 12.77 1.24
N LEU A 204 -13.77 11.77 1.74
CA LEU A 204 -15.08 11.89 2.36
C LEU A 204 -14.93 11.69 3.87
N LEU A 205 -15.20 12.73 4.64
CA LEU A 205 -15.18 12.72 6.09
C LEU A 205 -16.61 12.74 6.63
N VAL A 206 -16.95 11.74 7.44
CA VAL A 206 -18.27 11.55 8.04
C VAL A 206 -18.12 11.53 9.55
N CYS A 207 -19.00 12.23 10.28
CA CYS A 207 -19.10 12.13 11.73
C CYS A 207 -20.53 11.76 12.14
N LEU A 208 -20.63 10.70 12.95
CA LEU A 208 -21.86 10.18 13.52
C LEU A 208 -22.06 10.75 14.92
N ASP A 209 -23.22 11.33 15.14
CA ASP A 209 -23.70 11.77 16.46
C ASP A 209 -24.79 10.80 16.93
N GLY A 210 -24.41 9.78 17.68
CA GLY A 210 -25.33 8.74 18.15
C GLY A 210 -26.46 9.28 19.04
N PRO A 211 -26.18 10.11 20.05
CA PRO A 211 -27.21 10.70 20.91
C PRO A 211 -28.25 11.55 20.17
N ASN A 212 -27.84 12.25 19.11
CA ASN A 212 -28.71 13.11 18.33
C ASN A 212 -29.30 12.43 17.08
N GLY A 213 -28.89 11.19 16.80
CA GLY A 213 -29.36 10.44 15.63
C GLY A 213 -29.09 11.19 14.32
N SER A 214 -27.88 11.70 14.16
CA SER A 214 -27.51 12.50 12.98
C SER A 214 -26.14 12.13 12.44
N LEU A 215 -25.94 12.37 11.14
CA LEU A 215 -24.69 12.26 10.41
C LEU A 215 -24.34 13.61 9.83
N SER A 216 -23.15 14.10 10.08
CA SER A 216 -22.58 15.23 9.33
C SER A 216 -21.45 14.74 8.43
N TYR A 217 -21.31 15.34 7.24
CA TYR A 217 -20.26 15.00 6.31
C TYR A 217 -19.72 16.20 5.53
N ALA A 218 -18.50 16.09 5.06
CA ALA A 218 -17.89 16.96 4.07
C ALA A 218 -17.01 16.13 3.14
N SER A 219 -17.03 16.45 1.85
CA SER A 219 -16.30 15.70 0.84
C SER A 219 -15.44 16.62 -0.02
N ALA A 220 -14.21 16.17 -0.28
CA ALA A 220 -13.21 16.84 -1.11
C ALA A 220 -12.89 15.96 -2.33
N GLY A 221 -13.66 16.09 -3.40
CA GLY A 221 -13.46 15.39 -4.67
C GLY A 221 -13.63 13.87 -4.61
N HIS A 222 -14.10 13.31 -3.50
CA HIS A 222 -14.29 11.86 -3.37
C HIS A 222 -15.62 11.41 -4.01
N ILE A 223 -15.67 10.13 -4.41
CA ILE A 223 -16.90 9.52 -4.93
C ILE A 223 -17.99 9.58 -3.86
N SER A 224 -19.24 9.53 -4.32
CA SER A 224 -20.40 9.70 -3.43
C SER A 224 -20.54 8.53 -2.46
N GLY A 225 -20.87 8.86 -1.19
CA GLY A 225 -21.45 7.90 -0.26
C GLY A 225 -22.97 7.83 -0.41
N PHE A 226 -23.61 6.83 0.20
CA PHE A 226 -25.04 6.59 0.05
C PHE A 226 -25.71 6.34 1.40
N LEU A 227 -26.90 6.91 1.58
CA LEU A 227 -27.81 6.57 2.67
C LEU A 227 -28.95 5.73 2.11
N MET A 228 -29.05 4.48 2.53
CA MET A 228 -30.09 3.52 2.13
C MET A 228 -31.02 3.23 3.30
N ASN A 229 -32.33 3.19 3.05
CA ASN A 229 -33.30 2.84 4.09
C ASN A 229 -33.48 1.31 4.26
N GLY A 230 -34.26 0.90 5.28
CA GLY A 230 -34.51 -0.51 5.57
C GLY A 230 -35.23 -1.27 4.45
N SER A 231 -35.90 -0.56 3.50
CA SER A 231 -36.49 -1.20 2.31
C SER A 231 -35.49 -1.39 1.15
N GLY A 232 -34.27 -0.87 1.26
CA GLY A 232 -33.23 -0.95 0.22
C GLY A 232 -33.26 0.22 -0.79
N LYS A 233 -34.02 1.28 -0.52
CA LYS A 233 -34.08 2.47 -1.38
C LYS A 233 -33.02 3.48 -0.93
N ILE A 234 -32.29 4.08 -1.88
CA ILE A 234 -31.41 5.22 -1.61
C ILE A 234 -32.26 6.45 -1.29
N GLU A 235 -32.04 7.04 -0.12
CA GLU A 235 -32.74 8.24 0.37
C GLU A 235 -31.92 9.49 0.17
N SER A 236 -30.59 9.38 0.29
CA SER A 236 -29.68 10.49 0.10
C SER A 236 -28.35 10.02 -0.48
N VAL A 237 -27.70 10.91 -1.22
CA VAL A 237 -26.35 10.75 -1.75
C VAL A 237 -25.47 11.78 -1.05
N LEU A 238 -24.34 11.34 -0.52
CA LEU A 238 -23.33 12.18 0.12
C LEU A 238 -22.38 12.68 -0.97
N GLU A 239 -22.79 13.72 -1.67
CA GLU A 239 -22.05 14.26 -2.81
C GLU A 239 -20.81 15.06 -2.39
N SER A 240 -19.83 15.13 -3.27
CA SER A 240 -18.66 15.98 -3.06
C SER A 240 -19.04 17.45 -3.12
N SER A 241 -18.55 18.23 -2.15
CA SER A 241 -18.82 19.67 -2.04
C SER A 241 -17.66 20.55 -2.49
N GLY A 242 -16.53 19.96 -2.86
CA GLY A 242 -15.32 20.68 -3.28
C GLY A 242 -14.33 19.82 -4.04
N PRO A 243 -13.25 20.40 -4.54
CA PRO A 243 -12.22 19.67 -5.29
C PRO A 243 -11.39 18.79 -4.35
N PRO A 244 -10.58 17.84 -4.89
CA PRO A 244 -9.60 17.09 -4.13
C PRO A 244 -8.64 18.00 -3.35
N LEU A 245 -8.15 17.48 -2.22
CA LEU A 245 -7.17 18.15 -1.36
C LEU A 245 -5.78 18.17 -2.02
N GLY A 246 -5.02 19.23 -1.78
CA GLY A 246 -3.65 19.37 -2.26
C GLY A 246 -3.52 20.01 -3.65
N LEU A 247 -4.62 20.28 -4.38
CA LEU A 247 -4.58 20.87 -5.73
C LEU A 247 -4.76 22.39 -5.76
N PHE A 248 -5.57 22.95 -4.87
CA PHE A 248 -5.94 24.36 -4.92
C PHE A 248 -5.69 25.04 -3.57
N ASP A 249 -5.16 26.27 -3.59
CA ASP A 249 -4.79 27.01 -2.37
C ASP A 249 -6.00 27.33 -1.46
N HIS A 250 -7.15 27.67 -2.02
CA HIS A 250 -8.31 28.12 -1.27
C HIS A 250 -9.61 27.46 -1.77
N PRO A 251 -9.74 26.12 -1.65
CA PRO A 251 -10.96 25.45 -2.04
C PRO A 251 -12.07 25.77 -1.05
N HIS A 252 -13.30 25.73 -1.53
CA HIS A 252 -14.49 25.85 -0.70
C HIS A 252 -15.08 24.48 -0.44
N PHE A 253 -15.25 24.13 0.84
CA PHE A 253 -15.93 22.92 1.27
C PHE A 253 -17.19 23.29 2.06
N VAL A 254 -18.16 22.38 2.10
CA VAL A 254 -19.41 22.55 2.84
C VAL A 254 -19.64 21.35 3.74
N THR A 255 -20.02 21.60 4.99
CA THR A 255 -20.52 20.56 5.89
C THR A 255 -22.02 20.42 5.69
N SER A 256 -22.45 19.23 5.34
CA SER A 256 -23.87 18.85 5.25
C SER A 256 -24.24 17.93 6.42
N ALA A 257 -25.51 17.95 6.82
CA ALA A 257 -26.02 17.08 7.87
C ALA A 257 -27.31 16.39 7.44
N LEU A 258 -27.44 15.12 7.85
CA LEU A 258 -28.61 14.29 7.58
C LEU A 258 -29.11 13.69 8.89
N PRO A 259 -30.43 13.65 9.11
CA PRO A 259 -31.02 12.86 10.20
C PRO A 259 -30.83 11.38 9.89
N LEU A 260 -30.59 10.58 10.90
CA LEU A 260 -30.49 9.14 10.81
C LEU A 260 -31.70 8.48 11.49
N ALA A 261 -32.18 7.41 10.90
CA ALA A 261 -33.29 6.62 11.41
C ALA A 261 -32.89 5.15 11.59
N PRO A 262 -33.53 4.40 12.48
CA PRO A 262 -33.30 2.96 12.62
C PRO A 262 -33.43 2.21 11.29
N GLN A 263 -32.67 1.13 11.14
CA GLN A 263 -32.60 0.27 9.95
C GLN A 263 -32.02 0.93 8.68
N GLN A 264 -31.53 2.17 8.75
CA GLN A 264 -30.77 2.74 7.64
C GLN A 264 -29.33 2.18 7.58
N LEU A 265 -28.77 2.23 6.39
CA LEU A 265 -27.37 1.91 6.11
C LEU A 265 -26.68 3.11 5.46
N VAL A 266 -25.49 3.44 5.95
CA VAL A 266 -24.59 4.36 5.23
C VAL A 266 -23.53 3.50 4.56
N ILE A 267 -23.29 3.72 3.27
CA ILE A 267 -22.38 2.98 2.40
C ILE A 267 -21.35 3.98 1.89
N LEU A 268 -20.10 3.78 2.26
CA LEU A 268 -18.96 4.59 1.79
C LEU A 268 -18.01 3.69 1.04
N LEU A 269 -17.49 4.14 -0.09
CA LEU A 269 -16.67 3.34 -1.02
C LEU A 269 -15.53 4.19 -1.54
N THR A 270 -14.41 3.56 -1.91
CA THR A 270 -13.50 4.07 -2.94
C THR A 270 -13.91 3.54 -4.32
N ASP A 271 -13.35 4.08 -5.38
CA ASP A 271 -13.71 3.73 -6.76
C ASP A 271 -13.30 2.31 -7.18
N GLY A 272 -12.25 1.75 -6.55
CA GLY A 272 -11.72 0.44 -6.95
C GLY A 272 -12.71 -0.72 -6.96
N ALA A 273 -13.75 -0.70 -6.09
CA ALA A 273 -14.81 -1.70 -6.18
C ALA A 273 -15.67 -1.53 -7.43
N ALA A 274 -16.04 -0.28 -7.75
CA ALA A 274 -16.87 0.05 -8.90
C ALA A 274 -16.09 -0.09 -10.22
N GLU A 275 -14.80 0.25 -10.22
CA GLU A 275 -13.88 0.17 -11.36
C GLU A 275 -13.27 -1.22 -11.57
N THR A 276 -13.64 -2.21 -10.77
CA THR A 276 -13.26 -3.61 -11.00
C THR A 276 -13.82 -4.07 -12.35
N THR A 277 -12.94 -4.47 -13.28
CA THR A 277 -13.28 -4.77 -14.68
C THR A 277 -13.17 -6.25 -15.02
N THR A 278 -13.96 -6.70 -16.00
CA THR A 278 -13.79 -7.98 -16.69
C THR A 278 -12.72 -7.88 -17.77
N SER A 279 -12.35 -9.02 -18.39
CA SER A 279 -11.48 -9.10 -19.57
C SER A 279 -12.03 -8.35 -20.80
N GLU A 280 -13.30 -8.00 -20.81
CA GLU A 280 -13.97 -7.25 -21.88
C GLU A 280 -14.05 -5.74 -21.56
N ASP A 281 -13.33 -5.26 -20.55
CA ASP A 281 -13.33 -3.87 -20.05
C ASP A 281 -14.73 -3.37 -19.62
N VAL A 282 -15.56 -4.26 -19.04
CA VAL A 282 -16.84 -3.89 -18.45
C VAL A 282 -16.64 -3.70 -16.95
N ASP A 283 -16.99 -2.52 -16.43
CA ASP A 283 -16.90 -2.20 -15.01
C ASP A 283 -17.99 -2.89 -14.18
N PHE A 284 -17.67 -3.23 -12.94
CA PHE A 284 -18.64 -3.69 -11.96
C PHE A 284 -19.69 -2.61 -11.72
N GLY A 285 -19.28 -1.39 -11.49
CA GLY A 285 -20.11 -0.21 -11.36
C GLY A 285 -20.78 -0.07 -9.99
N THR A 286 -21.04 1.17 -9.60
CA THR A 286 -21.69 1.51 -8.33
C THR A 286 -23.09 0.89 -8.20
N ASP A 287 -23.83 0.77 -9.30
CA ASP A 287 -25.18 0.20 -9.28
C ASP A 287 -25.18 -1.24 -8.78
N ARG A 288 -24.23 -2.09 -9.22
CA ARG A 288 -24.11 -3.47 -8.75
C ARG A 288 -23.66 -3.56 -7.30
N VAL A 289 -22.80 -2.62 -6.84
CA VAL A 289 -22.47 -2.52 -5.40
C VAL A 289 -23.72 -2.26 -4.57
N LEU A 290 -24.52 -1.27 -4.98
CA LEU A 290 -25.76 -0.92 -4.27
C LEU A 290 -26.82 -2.03 -4.35
N GLU A 291 -26.92 -2.73 -5.47
CA GLU A 291 -27.78 -3.91 -5.62
C GLU A 291 -27.34 -5.03 -4.67
N TYR A 292 -26.05 -5.33 -4.61
CA TYR A 292 -25.51 -6.31 -3.68
C TYR A 292 -25.87 -5.97 -2.23
N VAL A 293 -25.64 -4.72 -1.80
CA VAL A 293 -25.97 -4.27 -0.43
C VAL A 293 -27.47 -4.36 -0.17
N ARG A 294 -28.32 -3.96 -1.13
CA ARG A 294 -29.78 -4.05 -1.04
C ARG A 294 -30.25 -5.48 -0.79
N ASP A 295 -29.72 -6.43 -1.55
CA ASP A 295 -30.16 -7.83 -1.49
C ASP A 295 -29.71 -8.52 -0.21
N HIS A 296 -28.55 -8.10 0.31
CA HIS A 296 -27.92 -8.68 1.50
C HIS A 296 -28.06 -7.80 2.75
N ARG A 297 -28.90 -6.77 2.74
CA ARG A 297 -29.02 -5.74 3.81
C ARG A 297 -29.30 -6.30 5.21
N HIS A 298 -29.76 -7.56 5.32
CA HIS A 298 -29.99 -8.25 6.59
C HIS A 298 -28.71 -8.78 7.24
N HIS A 299 -27.64 -8.89 6.51
CA HIS A 299 -26.33 -9.31 7.01
C HIS A 299 -25.72 -8.24 7.92
N SER A 300 -24.74 -8.62 8.73
CA SER A 300 -23.95 -7.69 9.54
C SER A 300 -23.18 -6.70 8.65
N ALA A 301 -22.79 -5.55 9.21
CA ALA A 301 -21.97 -4.58 8.49
C ALA A 301 -20.67 -5.23 7.95
N ARG A 302 -20.06 -6.13 8.71
CA ARG A 302 -18.86 -6.87 8.29
C ARG A 302 -19.10 -7.78 7.10
N GLU A 303 -20.17 -8.56 7.13
CA GLU A 303 -20.51 -9.46 6.02
C GLU A 303 -20.81 -8.70 4.74
N LEU A 304 -21.42 -7.51 4.85
CA LEU A 304 -21.67 -6.64 3.71
C LEU A 304 -20.36 -6.08 3.14
N ALA A 305 -19.49 -5.53 3.98
CA ALA A 305 -18.22 -4.97 3.57
C ALA A 305 -17.34 -6.03 2.87
N GLU A 306 -17.09 -7.17 3.52
CA GLU A 306 -16.34 -8.26 2.90
C GLU A 306 -17.02 -8.83 1.64
N GLY A 307 -18.33 -8.72 1.57
CA GLY A 307 -19.15 -9.24 0.49
C GLY A 307 -19.09 -8.39 -0.77
N ILE A 308 -18.98 -7.06 -0.66
CA ILE A 308 -18.78 -6.16 -1.79
C ILE A 308 -17.52 -6.57 -2.57
N TYR A 309 -16.40 -6.73 -1.87
CA TYR A 309 -15.16 -7.18 -2.49
C TYR A 309 -15.30 -8.52 -3.20
N ARG A 310 -15.93 -9.52 -2.51
CA ARG A 310 -16.13 -10.85 -3.11
C ARG A 310 -17.01 -10.78 -4.35
N ALA A 311 -18.05 -9.95 -4.37
CA ALA A 311 -18.93 -9.77 -5.52
C ALA A 311 -18.18 -9.12 -6.70
N ALA A 312 -17.38 -8.07 -6.46
CA ALA A 312 -16.55 -7.44 -7.47
C ALA A 312 -15.52 -8.42 -8.05
N ARG A 313 -14.84 -9.19 -7.20
CA ARG A 313 -13.87 -10.22 -7.66
C ARG A 313 -14.52 -11.37 -8.43
N ALA A 314 -15.70 -11.81 -8.02
CA ALA A 314 -16.47 -12.83 -8.76
C ALA A 314 -16.89 -12.33 -10.14
N PHE A 315 -17.21 -11.05 -10.28
CA PHE A 315 -17.54 -10.42 -11.55
C PHE A 315 -16.32 -10.31 -12.47
N ALA A 316 -15.16 -9.93 -11.93
CA ALA A 316 -13.91 -9.82 -12.70
C ALA A 316 -13.34 -11.18 -13.15
N GLY A 317 -13.68 -12.27 -12.48
CA GLY A 317 -13.12 -13.59 -12.75
C GLY A 317 -11.63 -13.68 -12.47
N ASP A 318 -10.85 -14.08 -13.49
CA ASP A 318 -9.39 -14.25 -13.37
C ASP A 318 -8.59 -12.94 -13.57
N GLU A 319 -9.27 -11.81 -13.90
CA GLU A 319 -8.57 -10.53 -14.06
C GLU A 319 -7.92 -10.09 -12.73
N PRO A 320 -6.67 -9.60 -12.76
CA PRO A 320 -6.01 -9.11 -11.55
C PRO A 320 -6.71 -7.86 -11.01
N GLN A 321 -6.63 -7.66 -9.72
CA GLN A 321 -7.07 -6.41 -9.10
C GLN A 321 -6.15 -5.27 -9.56
N ARG A 322 -6.73 -4.20 -10.09
CA ARG A 322 -6.00 -3.06 -10.67
C ARG A 322 -5.86 -1.90 -9.69
N ASP A 323 -6.82 -1.74 -8.78
CA ASP A 323 -6.85 -0.65 -7.82
C ASP A 323 -7.21 -1.14 -6.41
N ASP A 324 -6.94 -0.32 -5.40
CA ASP A 324 -7.29 -0.59 -4.01
C ASP A 324 -8.82 -0.59 -3.86
N VAL A 325 -9.36 -1.53 -3.09
CA VAL A 325 -10.79 -1.62 -2.82
C VAL A 325 -11.02 -1.39 -1.34
N THR A 326 -11.66 -0.27 -1.02
CA THR A 326 -11.99 0.07 0.36
C THR A 326 -13.45 0.43 0.50
N ASP A 327 -14.09 -0.08 1.54
CA ASP A 327 -15.47 0.24 1.87
C ASP A 327 -15.71 0.35 3.39
N VAL A 328 -16.75 1.10 3.73
CA VAL A 328 -17.28 1.20 5.09
C VAL A 328 -18.79 1.06 5.05
N ILE A 329 -19.30 0.15 5.85
CA ILE A 329 -20.72 -0.03 6.05
C ILE A 329 -21.08 0.35 7.49
N ILE A 330 -22.09 1.22 7.63
CA ILE A 330 -22.63 1.64 8.91
C ILE A 330 -24.10 1.24 8.92
N LYS A 331 -24.49 0.35 9.81
CA LYS A 331 -25.88 -0.03 10.03
C LYS A 331 -26.40 0.64 11.29
N LEU A 332 -27.61 1.19 11.21
CA LEU A 332 -28.31 1.74 12.35
C LEU A 332 -29.24 0.68 12.95
N ALA A 333 -29.15 0.52 14.27
CA ALA A 333 -29.96 -0.46 15.02
C ALA A 333 -31.45 -0.08 15.06
#